data_778af941a6e1bcf950b6e51be246966b
#
_entry.id   778af941a6e1bcf950b6e51be246966b
#
_cell.length_a   1.000
_cell.length_b   1.000
_cell.length_c   1.000
_cell.angle_alpha   90.00
_cell.angle_beta   90.00
_cell.angle_gamma   90.00
#
_symmetry.space_group_name_H-M   'P 1'
#
loop_
_entity.id
_entity.type
_entity.pdbx_description
1 polymer ?
#
loop_
_entity_poly.entity_id
_entity_poly.type
_entity_poly.pdbx_seq_one_letter_code
_entity_poly.pdbx_strand_id
1 'polypeptide(L)'
;MRSLSMSPDTADGIVVDRSANTLHISRTYAAELERVWWAWTDAEAITCWWGPQGWAATVYEMDVRPGGRWRFEIAPVDGSAAPVRSIATYTTVVDRCELAYDDVFADAAWRPDGTGTFPTSVTFTSTGNGCIVSVAASFPDGQALQRAVELQMADGYAEALDRLGGLLDGPSTSEGETIMSELSTITSADGTTIAYKKTGSGPAIIVISNVAEDHTGVAGVAEALSKDFTVISFDRRGRGASGDPQPYDPAREIEDIAALIEVAGGSAALTSGSGGCGLTLDAASALGDKVTGLYLYEPPFIVDDSKPPAPADYVEHQNALVAAGKRSEAVEYFMTEMIGVPAEYIPAMKQDPSWEAMVKYAHTYAYDGQIMRGLQDGKPLPADRWSIKAPVAVAVGGNGEAFIRAGAQALAAILPNVTVLTLADQDHSAFWMAPGPVADQARTFLLG
;
A
#
# COMPACT_ATOMS: atom_id res chain seq x y z
N MET A 1 12.19 5.41 -51.65
CA MET A 1 12.80 4.43 -50.75
C MET A 1 14.17 4.99 -50.35
N ARG A 2 14.27 5.62 -49.20
CA ARG A 2 15.52 5.82 -48.49
C ARG A 2 15.22 5.40 -47.03
N SER A 3 15.75 4.26 -46.66
CA SER A 3 15.83 3.77 -45.31
C SER A 3 16.63 4.81 -44.49
N LEU A 4 15.96 5.48 -43.57
CA LEU A 4 16.64 6.22 -42.52
C LEU A 4 17.01 5.17 -41.44
N SER A 5 18.22 4.61 -41.58
CA SER A 5 18.85 3.92 -40.47
C SER A 5 19.17 4.97 -39.42
N MET A 6 18.39 4.98 -38.33
CA MET A 6 18.81 5.73 -37.15
C MET A 6 20.10 5.10 -36.59
N SER A 7 21.17 5.88 -36.54
CA SER A 7 22.38 5.52 -35.83
C SER A 7 22.13 5.42 -34.32
N PRO A 8 22.83 4.54 -33.59
CA PRO A 8 22.63 4.34 -32.15
C PRO A 8 23.21 5.44 -31.25
N ASP A 9 23.41 6.65 -31.78
CA ASP A 9 24.10 7.76 -31.12
C ASP A 9 23.22 9.02 -30.98
N THR A 10 21.89 8.89 -30.78
CA THR A 10 21.10 10.07 -30.42
C THR A 10 20.86 10.07 -28.92
N ALA A 11 21.76 10.73 -28.22
CA ALA A 11 21.58 11.25 -26.88
C ALA A 11 20.22 11.95 -26.73
N ASP A 12 19.69 11.94 -25.50
CA ASP A 12 18.54 12.63 -24.96
C ASP A 12 17.86 13.64 -25.89
N GLY A 13 16.62 13.39 -26.27
CA GLY A 13 15.93 14.28 -27.21
C GLY A 13 14.43 14.10 -27.28
N ILE A 14 13.79 15.18 -27.75
CA ILE A 14 12.37 15.19 -28.14
C ILE A 14 12.34 15.39 -29.65
N VAL A 15 11.65 14.52 -30.38
CA VAL A 15 11.45 14.64 -31.83
C VAL A 15 9.97 14.56 -32.14
N VAL A 16 9.45 15.63 -32.77
CA VAL A 16 8.07 15.66 -33.29
C VAL A 16 8.14 15.37 -34.79
N ASP A 17 7.78 14.16 -35.22
CA ASP A 17 7.69 13.80 -36.61
C ASP A 17 6.29 14.09 -37.17
N ARG A 18 6.14 15.25 -37.81
CA ARG A 18 4.87 15.68 -38.43
C ARG A 18 4.52 14.87 -39.66
N SER A 19 5.46 14.18 -40.29
CA SER A 19 5.18 13.35 -41.46
C SER A 19 4.61 11.99 -41.13
N ALA A 20 4.99 11.46 -39.96
CA ALA A 20 4.49 10.19 -39.40
C ALA A 20 3.38 10.38 -38.36
N ASN A 21 3.08 11.60 -37.95
CA ASN A 21 2.20 11.93 -36.83
C ASN A 21 2.66 11.26 -35.54
N THR A 22 3.94 11.29 -35.23
CA THR A 22 4.52 10.67 -34.05
C THR A 22 5.31 11.65 -33.19
N LEU A 23 5.31 11.40 -31.90
CA LEU A 23 6.12 12.05 -30.90
C LEU A 23 7.11 11.02 -30.38
N HIS A 24 8.42 11.32 -30.44
CA HIS A 24 9.48 10.47 -29.90
C HIS A 24 10.24 11.23 -28.83
N ILE A 25 10.46 10.54 -27.70
CA ILE A 25 11.26 11.06 -26.59
C ILE A 25 12.21 9.96 -26.17
N SER A 26 13.49 10.28 -25.99
CA SER A 26 14.48 9.34 -25.49
C SER A 26 15.28 9.94 -24.35
N ARG A 27 15.69 9.09 -23.42
CA ARG A 27 16.58 9.40 -22.30
C ARG A 27 17.56 8.25 -22.08
N THR A 28 18.79 8.62 -21.74
CA THR A 28 19.82 7.68 -21.35
C THR A 28 20.00 7.74 -19.83
N TYR A 29 19.99 6.59 -19.20
CA TYR A 29 20.17 6.46 -17.75
C TYR A 29 21.43 5.64 -17.45
N ALA A 30 22.22 6.08 -16.48
CA ALA A 30 23.36 5.34 -15.94
C ALA A 30 22.90 4.27 -14.93
N ALA A 31 21.84 3.56 -15.24
CA ALA A 31 21.21 2.56 -14.38
C ALA A 31 21.04 1.25 -15.14
N GLU A 32 21.15 0.13 -14.44
CA GLU A 32 20.93 -1.20 -15.01
C GLU A 32 19.52 -1.34 -15.60
N LEU A 33 19.41 -2.11 -16.67
CA LEU A 33 18.18 -2.30 -17.41
C LEU A 33 17.03 -2.83 -16.54
N GLU A 34 17.33 -3.73 -15.60
CA GLU A 34 16.41 -4.29 -14.64
C GLU A 34 15.76 -3.22 -13.77
N ARG A 35 16.56 -2.25 -13.31
CA ARG A 35 16.07 -1.14 -12.46
C ARG A 35 15.20 -0.17 -13.25
N VAL A 36 15.56 0.10 -14.51
CA VAL A 36 14.74 0.93 -15.40
C VAL A 36 13.44 0.23 -15.75
N TRP A 37 13.47 -1.07 -16.04
CA TRP A 37 12.29 -1.88 -16.31
C TRP A 37 11.35 -1.92 -15.11
N TRP A 38 11.88 -2.16 -13.91
CA TRP A 38 11.10 -2.09 -12.67
C TRP A 38 10.39 -0.75 -12.53
N ALA A 39 11.07 0.37 -12.74
CA ALA A 39 10.48 1.70 -12.61
C ALA A 39 9.27 1.93 -13.56
N TRP A 40 9.19 1.18 -14.66
CA TRP A 40 8.12 1.22 -15.64
C TRP A 40 7.02 0.19 -15.43
N THR A 41 7.24 -0.82 -14.61
CA THR A 41 6.33 -1.98 -14.47
C THR A 41 5.81 -2.18 -13.05
N ASP A 42 6.29 -1.38 -12.11
CA ASP A 42 5.85 -1.38 -10.73
C ASP A 42 4.96 -0.18 -10.44
N ALA A 43 3.79 -0.44 -9.84
CA ALA A 43 2.77 0.60 -9.59
C ALA A 43 3.25 1.67 -8.60
N GLU A 44 4.03 1.30 -7.58
CA GLU A 44 4.57 2.25 -6.60
C GLU A 44 5.68 3.09 -7.23
N ALA A 45 6.57 2.46 -7.99
CA ALA A 45 7.64 3.17 -8.69
C ALA A 45 7.07 4.23 -9.65
N ILE A 46 6.04 3.91 -10.42
CA ILE A 46 5.35 4.84 -11.33
C ILE A 46 4.86 6.09 -10.58
N THR A 47 4.32 5.96 -9.38
CA THR A 47 3.82 7.13 -8.62
C THR A 47 4.92 8.13 -8.27
N CYS A 48 6.16 7.69 -8.20
CA CYS A 48 7.30 8.54 -7.84
C CYS A 48 7.74 9.49 -8.97
N TRP A 49 7.55 9.09 -10.24
CA TRP A 49 8.12 9.82 -11.36
C TRP A 49 7.14 10.16 -12.48
N TRP A 50 5.99 9.46 -12.59
CA TRP A 50 5.05 9.68 -13.67
C TRP A 50 4.33 11.04 -13.53
N GLY A 51 4.28 11.79 -14.63
CA GLY A 51 3.69 13.13 -14.71
C GLY A 51 4.69 14.28 -14.64
N PRO A 52 4.27 15.49 -15.06
CA PRO A 52 5.10 16.68 -15.05
C PRO A 52 5.56 17.08 -13.66
N GLN A 53 6.55 17.95 -13.59
CA GLN A 53 7.02 18.50 -12.31
C GLN A 53 5.89 19.26 -11.60
N GLY A 54 5.74 19.04 -10.28
CA GLY A 54 4.64 19.59 -9.48
C GLY A 54 3.32 18.82 -9.61
N TRP A 55 3.31 17.69 -10.33
CA TRP A 55 2.17 16.79 -10.41
C TRP A 55 2.46 15.47 -9.68
N ALA A 56 1.44 14.89 -9.10
CA ALA A 56 1.47 13.57 -8.48
C ALA A 56 0.67 12.57 -9.31
N ALA A 57 1.20 11.36 -9.46
CA ALA A 57 0.49 10.26 -10.08
C ALA A 57 -0.17 9.38 -9.01
N THR A 58 -1.37 8.90 -9.31
CA THR A 58 -2.06 7.86 -8.55
C THR A 58 -2.36 6.71 -9.51
N VAL A 59 -1.92 5.51 -9.17
CA VAL A 59 -2.17 4.30 -9.95
C VAL A 59 -3.35 3.56 -9.31
N TYR A 60 -4.42 3.34 -10.09
CA TYR A 60 -5.62 2.64 -9.66
C TYR A 60 -5.64 1.17 -10.09
N GLU A 61 -4.96 0.84 -11.17
CA GLU A 61 -4.83 -0.52 -11.72
C GLU A 61 -3.52 -0.59 -12.51
N MET A 62 -2.75 -1.65 -12.34
CA MET A 62 -1.57 -1.92 -13.18
C MET A 62 -1.37 -3.42 -13.34
N ASP A 63 -1.75 -3.94 -14.50
CA ASP A 63 -1.63 -5.34 -14.88
C ASP A 63 -0.73 -5.45 -16.13
N VAL A 64 0.56 -5.64 -15.89
CA VAL A 64 1.60 -5.58 -16.95
C VAL A 64 1.68 -6.89 -17.70
N ARG A 65 0.71 -7.12 -18.57
CA ARG A 65 0.66 -8.24 -19.52
C ARG A 65 -0.15 -7.86 -20.77
N PRO A 66 0.03 -8.53 -21.90
CA PRO A 66 -0.83 -8.28 -23.06
C PRO A 66 -2.31 -8.45 -22.70
N GLY A 67 -3.12 -7.42 -23.01
CA GLY A 67 -4.52 -7.30 -22.62
C GLY A 67 -4.78 -6.81 -21.20
N GLY A 68 -3.77 -6.69 -20.34
CA GLY A 68 -3.87 -6.05 -19.03
C GLY A 68 -3.97 -4.54 -19.13
N ARG A 69 -4.36 -3.87 -18.06
CA ARG A 69 -4.63 -2.42 -18.06
C ARG A 69 -3.77 -1.70 -17.03
N TRP A 70 -3.45 -0.46 -17.36
CA TRP A 70 -2.88 0.52 -16.47
C TRP A 70 -3.82 1.73 -16.41
N ARG A 71 -4.47 1.95 -15.26
CA ARG A 71 -5.32 3.12 -14.99
C ARG A 71 -4.62 4.02 -14.01
N PHE A 72 -4.47 5.28 -14.41
CA PHE A 72 -3.82 6.25 -13.57
C PHE A 72 -4.46 7.64 -13.69
N GLU A 73 -4.26 8.43 -12.67
CA GLU A 73 -4.60 9.85 -12.62
C GLU A 73 -3.32 10.63 -12.31
N ILE A 74 -3.12 11.75 -12.99
CA ILE A 74 -2.13 12.74 -12.60
C ILE A 74 -2.82 14.04 -12.24
N ALA A 75 -2.41 14.66 -11.14
CA ALA A 75 -2.98 15.91 -10.65
C ALA A 75 -1.89 16.85 -10.12
N PRO A 76 -2.03 18.18 -10.29
CA PRO A 76 -1.13 19.12 -9.68
C PRO A 76 -1.23 19.06 -8.15
N VAL A 77 -0.10 19.01 -7.47
CA VAL A 77 -0.02 18.90 -5.99
C VAL A 77 -0.69 20.10 -5.29
N ASP A 78 -0.70 21.26 -5.93
CA ASP A 78 -1.30 22.48 -5.42
C ASP A 78 -2.80 22.68 -5.78
N GLY A 79 -3.39 21.71 -6.50
CA GLY A 79 -4.79 21.80 -6.93
C GLY A 79 -5.06 22.86 -7.99
N SER A 80 -4.06 23.38 -8.68
CA SER A 80 -4.17 24.49 -9.66
C SER A 80 -4.91 24.11 -10.94
N ALA A 81 -5.08 22.82 -11.24
CA ALA A 81 -5.81 22.33 -12.40
C ALA A 81 -6.61 21.05 -12.06
N ALA A 82 -7.54 20.70 -12.95
CA ALA A 82 -8.27 19.44 -12.83
C ALA A 82 -7.35 18.22 -13.06
N PRO A 83 -7.62 17.09 -12.39
CA PRO A 83 -6.90 15.84 -12.65
C PRO A 83 -7.07 15.36 -14.10
N VAL A 84 -6.02 14.76 -14.63
CA VAL A 84 -6.03 14.07 -15.93
C VAL A 84 -6.02 12.57 -15.67
N ARG A 85 -6.98 11.86 -16.23
CA ARG A 85 -7.13 10.40 -16.11
C ARG A 85 -6.84 9.72 -17.42
N SER A 86 -6.18 8.56 -17.34
CA SER A 86 -5.89 7.76 -18.51
C SER A 86 -6.06 6.27 -18.23
N ILE A 87 -6.44 5.54 -19.29
CA ILE A 87 -6.53 4.09 -19.31
C ILE A 87 -5.62 3.61 -20.45
N ALA A 88 -4.50 3.00 -20.10
CA ALA A 88 -3.63 2.32 -21.04
C ALA A 88 -3.94 0.82 -21.05
N THR A 89 -4.14 0.23 -22.22
CA THR A 89 -4.29 -1.22 -22.38
C THR A 89 -3.05 -1.77 -23.05
N TYR A 90 -2.31 -2.64 -22.36
CA TYR A 90 -1.10 -3.23 -22.91
C TYR A 90 -1.40 -4.12 -24.11
N THR A 91 -0.75 -3.83 -25.23
CA THR A 91 -0.82 -4.64 -26.46
C THR A 91 0.38 -5.57 -26.60
N THR A 92 1.55 -5.12 -26.14
CA THR A 92 2.80 -5.89 -26.14
C THR A 92 3.53 -5.70 -24.80
N VAL A 93 4.02 -6.78 -24.23
CA VAL A 93 4.92 -6.79 -23.09
C VAL A 93 6.02 -7.82 -23.38
N VAL A 94 7.22 -7.33 -23.63
CA VAL A 94 8.42 -8.17 -23.82
C VAL A 94 9.39 -7.82 -22.72
N ASP A 95 9.64 -8.76 -21.81
CA ASP A 95 10.44 -8.54 -20.61
C ASP A 95 11.72 -7.80 -20.90
N ARG A 96 11.94 -6.68 -20.25
CA ARG A 96 13.11 -5.79 -20.33
C ARG A 96 13.47 -5.32 -21.75
N CYS A 97 12.52 -5.37 -22.69
CA CYS A 97 12.72 -4.96 -24.07
C CYS A 97 11.69 -3.94 -24.54
N GLU A 98 10.41 -4.23 -24.35
CA GLU A 98 9.32 -3.42 -24.92
C GLU A 98 8.04 -3.47 -24.08
N LEU A 99 7.43 -2.30 -23.89
CA LEU A 99 6.04 -2.14 -23.50
C LEU A 99 5.33 -1.40 -24.63
N ALA A 100 4.23 -1.93 -25.14
CA ALA A 100 3.34 -1.17 -26.02
C ALA A 100 1.93 -1.20 -25.45
N TYR A 101 1.23 -0.07 -25.55
CA TYR A 101 -0.12 0.07 -25.04
C TYR A 101 -0.92 1.09 -25.85
N ASP A 102 -2.22 0.90 -25.84
CA ASP A 102 -3.20 1.84 -26.37
C ASP A 102 -3.69 2.70 -25.21
N ASP A 103 -3.38 3.99 -25.24
CA ASP A 103 -3.73 4.96 -24.21
C ASP A 103 -4.97 5.76 -24.62
N VAL A 104 -5.88 6.00 -23.66
CA VAL A 104 -7.08 6.80 -23.86
C VAL A 104 -7.33 7.70 -22.64
N PHE A 105 -7.65 8.97 -22.85
CA PHE A 105 -8.09 9.83 -21.77
C PHE A 105 -9.48 9.43 -21.28
N ALA A 106 -9.73 9.59 -19.97
CA ALA A 106 -10.96 9.17 -19.33
C ALA A 106 -11.60 10.30 -18.50
N ASP A 107 -12.93 10.24 -18.39
CA ASP A 107 -13.71 11.11 -17.51
C ASP A 107 -13.62 10.64 -16.03
N ALA A 108 -14.28 11.36 -15.12
CA ALA A 108 -14.31 11.05 -13.70
C ALA A 108 -14.94 9.68 -13.37
N ALA A 109 -15.69 9.09 -14.29
CA ALA A 109 -16.28 7.76 -14.17
C ALA A 109 -15.47 6.68 -14.91
N TRP A 110 -14.21 6.98 -15.28
CA TRP A 110 -13.32 6.08 -16.02
C TRP A 110 -13.89 5.63 -17.38
N ARG A 111 -14.66 6.49 -18.07
CA ARG A 111 -15.12 6.25 -19.44
C ARG A 111 -14.25 7.05 -20.40
N PRO A 112 -13.85 6.47 -21.56
CA PRO A 112 -13.13 7.20 -22.60
C PRO A 112 -13.82 8.54 -22.92
N ASP A 113 -13.05 9.62 -22.95
CA ASP A 113 -13.58 10.98 -23.16
C ASP A 113 -13.89 11.32 -24.64
N GLY A 114 -13.57 10.39 -25.56
CA GLY A 114 -13.80 10.53 -26.99
C GLY A 114 -12.69 11.27 -27.76
N THR A 115 -11.58 11.61 -27.11
CA THR A 115 -10.42 12.27 -27.78
C THR A 115 -9.65 11.32 -28.70
N GLY A 116 -9.89 10.02 -28.61
CA GLY A 116 -9.26 8.98 -29.42
C GLY A 116 -8.25 8.14 -28.63
N THR A 117 -7.65 7.18 -29.33
CA THR A 117 -6.63 6.28 -28.79
C THR A 117 -5.25 6.71 -29.27
N PHE A 118 -4.27 6.66 -28.39
CA PHE A 118 -2.89 7.02 -28.66
C PHE A 118 -2.00 5.79 -28.46
N PRO A 119 -1.74 4.99 -29.52
CA PRO A 119 -0.81 3.89 -29.43
C PRO A 119 0.58 4.40 -29.03
N THR A 120 1.10 3.87 -27.94
CA THR A 120 2.40 4.24 -27.39
C THR A 120 3.27 3.01 -27.27
N SER A 121 4.53 3.10 -27.67
CA SER A 121 5.54 2.07 -27.41
C SER A 121 6.69 2.65 -26.62
N VAL A 122 7.22 1.85 -25.71
CA VAL A 122 8.39 2.15 -24.89
C VAL A 122 9.40 1.04 -25.12
N THR A 123 10.58 1.38 -25.61
CA THR A 123 11.65 0.41 -25.82
C THR A 123 12.78 0.66 -24.85
N PHE A 124 13.37 -0.42 -24.38
CA PHE A 124 14.48 -0.44 -23.44
C PHE A 124 15.69 -1.07 -24.08
N THR A 125 16.78 -0.33 -24.18
CA THR A 125 18.01 -0.79 -24.83
C THR A 125 19.17 -0.71 -23.84
N SER A 126 19.72 -1.86 -23.46
CA SER A 126 20.93 -1.90 -22.63
C SER A 126 22.12 -1.33 -23.39
N THR A 127 22.92 -0.55 -22.69
CA THR A 127 24.22 -0.02 -23.20
C THR A 127 25.34 -0.52 -22.30
N GLY A 128 26.60 -0.30 -22.72
CA GLY A 128 27.74 -0.74 -21.90
C GLY A 128 27.80 -0.10 -20.50
N ASN A 129 27.09 1.02 -20.27
CA ASN A 129 27.11 1.80 -19.03
C ASN A 129 25.70 2.22 -18.56
N GLY A 130 24.65 1.52 -18.96
CA GLY A 130 23.29 1.87 -18.54
C GLY A 130 22.21 1.42 -19.53
N CYS A 131 21.13 2.18 -19.62
CA CYS A 131 19.97 1.87 -20.44
C CYS A 131 19.46 3.12 -21.19
N ILE A 132 19.05 2.95 -22.46
CA ILE A 132 18.31 3.96 -23.22
C ILE A 132 16.82 3.56 -23.19
N VAL A 133 15.97 4.50 -22.78
CA VAL A 133 14.52 4.39 -22.90
C VAL A 133 14.05 5.29 -24.03
N SER A 134 13.28 4.74 -24.95
CA SER A 134 12.67 5.50 -26.05
C SER A 134 11.15 5.31 -26.03
N VAL A 135 10.42 6.41 -25.92
CA VAL A 135 8.95 6.46 -25.98
C VAL A 135 8.54 6.98 -27.33
N ALA A 136 7.61 6.28 -28.00
CA ALA A 136 7.03 6.69 -29.26
C ALA A 136 5.50 6.68 -29.14
N ALA A 137 4.88 7.85 -29.17
CA ALA A 137 3.42 8.00 -29.18
C ALA A 137 2.95 8.33 -30.58
N SER A 138 1.92 7.63 -31.08
CA SER A 138 1.36 7.79 -32.43
C SER A 138 -0.02 8.44 -32.36
N PHE A 139 -0.30 9.37 -33.27
CA PHE A 139 -1.55 10.11 -33.32
C PHE A 139 -2.30 9.80 -34.62
N PRO A 140 -3.63 9.76 -34.59
CA PRO A 140 -4.43 9.35 -35.76
C PRO A 140 -4.28 10.30 -36.95
N ASP A 141 -3.97 11.57 -36.69
CA ASP A 141 -3.77 12.59 -37.73
C ASP A 141 -2.92 13.78 -37.24
N GLY A 142 -2.53 14.66 -38.14
CA GLY A 142 -1.74 15.85 -37.84
C GLY A 142 -2.43 16.85 -36.91
N GLN A 143 -3.76 16.86 -36.83
CA GLN A 143 -4.49 17.74 -35.90
C GLN A 143 -4.41 17.21 -34.48
N ALA A 144 -4.50 15.88 -34.29
CA ALA A 144 -4.32 15.26 -32.99
C ALA A 144 -2.89 15.47 -32.47
N LEU A 145 -1.89 15.28 -33.32
CA LEU A 145 -0.49 15.59 -32.98
C LEU A 145 -0.30 17.08 -32.61
N GLN A 146 -0.91 17.99 -33.40
CA GLN A 146 -0.78 19.42 -33.13
C GLN A 146 -1.43 19.79 -31.79
N ARG A 147 -2.59 19.22 -31.43
CA ARG A 147 -3.22 19.41 -30.11
C ARG A 147 -2.33 18.87 -28.98
N ALA A 148 -1.71 17.70 -29.16
CA ALA A 148 -0.80 17.15 -28.16
C ALA A 148 0.43 18.06 -27.93
N VAL A 149 0.96 18.67 -28.99
CA VAL A 149 2.05 19.66 -28.89
C VAL A 149 1.56 20.93 -28.19
N GLU A 150 0.39 21.44 -28.51
CA GLU A 150 -0.18 22.63 -27.86
C GLU A 150 -0.50 22.41 -26.37
N LEU A 151 -0.84 21.19 -25.99
CA LEU A 151 -1.03 20.76 -24.59
C LEU A 151 0.29 20.42 -23.88
N GLN A 152 1.43 20.69 -24.52
CA GLN A 152 2.76 20.43 -23.95
C GLN A 152 2.99 18.97 -23.53
N MET A 153 2.35 18.01 -24.21
CA MET A 153 2.48 16.58 -23.90
C MET A 153 3.93 16.10 -24.00
N ALA A 154 4.67 16.63 -24.97
CA ALA A 154 6.10 16.34 -25.15
C ALA A 154 6.93 16.77 -23.94
N ASP A 155 6.70 17.99 -23.45
CA ASP A 155 7.40 18.55 -22.32
C ASP A 155 7.04 17.78 -21.03
N GLY A 156 5.75 17.43 -20.86
CA GLY A 156 5.29 16.63 -19.74
C GLY A 156 5.90 15.22 -19.69
N TYR A 157 6.04 14.55 -20.85
CA TYR A 157 6.77 13.28 -20.93
C TYR A 157 8.26 13.45 -20.63
N ALA A 158 8.89 14.51 -21.15
CA ALA A 158 10.30 14.78 -20.91
C ALA A 158 10.58 15.03 -19.41
N GLU A 159 9.74 15.83 -18.76
CA GLU A 159 9.84 16.10 -17.33
C GLU A 159 9.62 14.82 -16.49
N ALA A 160 8.66 13.96 -16.89
CA ALA A 160 8.48 12.67 -16.25
C ALA A 160 9.72 11.79 -16.37
N LEU A 161 10.32 11.70 -17.57
CA LEU A 161 11.57 10.94 -17.79
C LEU A 161 12.77 11.56 -17.05
N ASP A 162 12.82 12.89 -16.89
CA ASP A 162 13.83 13.55 -16.07
C ASP A 162 13.66 13.22 -14.58
N ARG A 163 12.41 13.14 -14.08
CA ARG A 163 12.10 12.66 -12.72
C ARG A 163 12.47 11.19 -12.53
N LEU A 164 12.24 10.36 -13.56
CA LEU A 164 12.75 8.99 -13.57
C LEU A 164 14.25 8.94 -13.41
N GLY A 165 15.01 9.83 -14.11
CA GLY A 165 16.43 9.98 -13.91
C GLY A 165 16.78 10.26 -12.45
N GLY A 166 16.12 11.21 -11.82
CA GLY A 166 16.31 11.50 -10.39
C GLY A 166 16.02 10.31 -9.46
N LEU A 167 15.03 9.47 -9.80
CA LEU A 167 14.75 8.22 -9.07
C LEU A 167 15.88 7.19 -9.30
N LEU A 168 16.44 7.14 -10.50
CA LEU A 168 17.49 6.19 -10.87
C LEU A 168 18.90 6.64 -10.43
N ASP A 169 19.16 7.96 -10.36
CA ASP A 169 20.43 8.56 -9.93
C ASP A 169 20.60 8.61 -8.41
N GLY A 170 19.55 8.35 -7.64
CA GLY A 170 19.69 8.11 -6.21
C GLY A 170 20.75 7.04 -5.98
N PRO A 171 21.51 7.08 -4.86
CA PRO A 171 22.77 6.38 -4.72
C PRO A 171 22.66 4.94 -5.19
N SER A 172 23.36 4.67 -6.31
CA SER A 172 23.72 3.33 -6.73
C SER A 172 24.78 2.87 -5.73
N THR A 173 24.34 2.48 -4.57
CA THR A 173 25.15 1.58 -3.78
C THR A 173 24.99 0.21 -4.42
N SER A 174 26.04 -0.60 -4.41
CA SER A 174 25.99 -2.06 -4.49
C SER A 174 25.10 -2.65 -3.35
N GLU A 175 24.41 -1.83 -2.66
CA GLU A 175 23.25 -1.75 -1.82
C GLU A 175 22.02 -1.17 -2.54
N GLY A 176 22.06 -0.76 -3.80
CA GLY A 176 20.95 -0.29 -4.65
C GLY A 176 20.08 -1.43 -5.23
N GLU A 177 20.43 -2.68 -4.94
CA GLU A 177 19.51 -3.83 -4.92
C GLU A 177 18.55 -3.79 -3.72
N THR A 178 18.60 -2.74 -2.92
CA THR A 178 17.87 -2.63 -1.65
C THR A 178 16.90 -1.45 -1.62
N ILE A 179 16.30 -1.03 -2.76
CA ILE A 179 15.15 -0.10 -2.76
C ILE A 179 13.90 -0.69 -3.45
N MET A 180 13.95 -1.84 -4.03
CA MET A 180 13.06 -2.95 -3.71
C MET A 180 13.74 -3.57 -2.50
N SER A 181 13.40 -3.21 -1.30
CA SER A 181 13.74 -4.09 -0.21
C SER A 181 12.99 -5.37 -0.50
N GLU A 182 13.66 -6.34 -1.15
CA GLU A 182 13.27 -7.72 -0.98
C GLU A 182 12.91 -7.83 0.47
N LEU A 183 11.69 -8.27 0.76
CA LEU A 183 11.30 -8.48 2.12
C LEU A 183 12.39 -9.32 2.77
N SER A 184 13.05 -8.77 3.76
CA SER A 184 13.95 -9.56 4.57
C SER A 184 13.11 -10.63 5.26
N THR A 185 13.72 -11.75 5.58
CA THR A 185 13.01 -12.82 6.30
C THR A 185 13.68 -13.11 7.61
N ILE A 186 12.89 -13.52 8.58
CA ILE A 186 13.32 -14.01 9.89
C ILE A 186 12.63 -15.34 10.17
N THR A 187 13.27 -16.20 10.91
CA THR A 187 12.68 -17.45 11.38
C THR A 187 12.09 -17.24 12.77
N SER A 188 10.79 -17.45 12.91
CA SER A 188 10.07 -17.44 14.18
C SER A 188 10.42 -18.64 15.06
N ALA A 189 9.99 -18.62 16.31
CA ALA A 189 10.33 -19.66 17.30
C ALA A 189 9.88 -21.07 16.90
N ASP A 190 8.80 -21.18 16.12
CA ASP A 190 8.29 -22.45 15.60
C ASP A 190 8.88 -22.87 14.25
N GLY A 191 9.86 -22.12 13.72
CA GLY A 191 10.48 -22.34 12.42
C GLY A 191 9.77 -21.67 11.24
N THR A 192 8.69 -20.92 11.48
CA THR A 192 7.97 -20.20 10.42
C THR A 192 8.81 -19.05 9.89
N THR A 193 8.89 -18.92 8.57
CA THR A 193 9.48 -17.75 7.91
C THR A 193 8.52 -16.58 7.96
N ILE A 194 8.98 -15.45 8.50
CA ILE A 194 8.22 -14.18 8.53
C ILE A 194 8.96 -13.16 7.68
N ALA A 195 8.26 -12.61 6.70
CA ALA A 195 8.77 -11.60 5.79
C ALA A 195 8.51 -10.19 6.36
N TYR A 196 9.50 -9.32 6.28
CA TYR A 196 9.39 -7.94 6.81
C TYR A 196 10.19 -6.96 5.97
N LYS A 197 9.77 -5.69 6.04
CA LYS A 197 10.45 -4.52 5.49
C LYS A 197 10.99 -3.68 6.64
N LYS A 198 12.25 -3.21 6.54
CA LYS A 198 12.88 -2.31 7.51
C LYS A 198 13.27 -1.02 6.82
N THR A 199 12.77 0.13 7.33
CA THR A 199 13.01 1.45 6.73
C THR A 199 13.32 2.50 7.79
N GLY A 200 13.90 3.63 7.37
CA GLY A 200 14.18 4.74 8.27
C GLY A 200 15.32 4.50 9.26
N SER A 201 15.47 5.43 10.19
CA SER A 201 16.49 5.39 11.25
C SER A 201 15.98 6.10 12.50
N GLY A 202 16.42 5.65 13.68
CA GLY A 202 15.99 6.18 14.98
C GLY A 202 15.53 5.06 15.92
N PRO A 203 14.77 5.36 16.97
CA PRO A 203 14.17 4.37 17.84
C PRO A 203 13.31 3.38 17.05
N ALA A 204 13.31 2.12 17.45
CA ALA A 204 12.59 1.09 16.70
C ALA A 204 11.08 1.14 16.94
N ILE A 205 10.29 0.97 15.87
CA ILE A 205 8.84 0.78 15.93
C ILE A 205 8.42 -0.33 14.97
N ILE A 206 7.54 -1.21 15.44
CA ILE A 206 6.93 -2.26 14.61
C ILE A 206 5.50 -1.86 14.28
N VAL A 207 5.16 -1.83 12.99
CA VAL A 207 3.81 -1.56 12.48
C VAL A 207 3.14 -2.88 12.20
N ILE A 208 2.09 -3.19 12.95
CA ILE A 208 1.32 -4.43 12.83
C ILE A 208 0.14 -4.17 11.90
N SER A 209 0.05 -4.93 10.81
CA SER A 209 -1.03 -4.81 9.83
C SER A 209 -2.38 -5.25 10.41
N ASN A 210 -3.44 -4.77 9.78
CA ASN A 210 -4.81 -4.99 10.22
C ASN A 210 -5.37 -6.32 9.72
N VAL A 211 -6.70 -6.41 9.71
CA VAL A 211 -7.44 -7.58 9.26
C VAL A 211 -7.22 -7.81 7.77
N ALA A 212 -6.82 -9.04 7.40
CA ALA A 212 -6.63 -9.49 6.02
C ALA A 212 -5.74 -8.58 5.14
N GLU A 213 -4.70 -8.01 5.74
CA GLU A 213 -3.68 -7.17 5.05
C GLU A 213 -2.29 -7.76 5.22
N ASP A 214 -1.43 -7.56 4.24
CA ASP A 214 0.02 -7.73 4.34
C ASP A 214 0.72 -6.40 4.72
N HIS A 215 2.05 -6.34 4.66
CA HIS A 215 2.82 -5.14 5.00
C HIS A 215 2.51 -3.94 4.11
N THR A 216 1.96 -4.13 2.90
CA THR A 216 1.62 -3.02 1.99
C THR A 216 0.41 -2.24 2.46
N GLY A 217 -0.52 -2.88 3.18
CA GLY A 217 -1.68 -2.20 3.76
C GLY A 217 -1.33 -1.12 4.79
N VAL A 218 -0.16 -1.19 5.40
CA VAL A 218 0.35 -0.20 6.37
C VAL A 218 1.51 0.63 5.84
N ALA A 219 1.81 0.55 4.54
CA ALA A 219 2.97 1.21 3.93
C ALA A 219 2.98 2.73 4.15
N GLY A 220 1.83 3.39 4.01
CA GLY A 220 1.73 4.84 4.21
C GLY A 220 2.11 5.30 5.62
N VAL A 221 1.62 4.60 6.67
CA VAL A 221 1.99 4.89 8.06
C VAL A 221 3.46 4.54 8.32
N ALA A 222 3.93 3.42 7.79
CA ALA A 222 5.33 3.01 7.91
C ALA A 222 6.28 4.04 7.29
N GLU A 223 5.97 4.53 6.09
CA GLU A 223 6.72 5.58 5.43
C GLU A 223 6.71 6.88 6.24
N ALA A 224 5.54 7.33 6.69
CA ALA A 224 5.41 8.56 7.47
C ALA A 224 6.22 8.50 8.78
N LEU A 225 6.26 7.34 9.45
CA LEU A 225 7.04 7.10 10.67
C LEU A 225 8.53 6.97 10.40
N SER A 226 8.95 6.51 9.21
CA SER A 226 10.36 6.26 8.89
C SER A 226 11.25 7.50 8.91
N LYS A 227 10.65 8.68 8.96
CA LYS A 227 11.35 9.98 9.10
C LYS A 227 12.08 10.09 10.44
N ASP A 228 11.57 9.45 11.50
CA ASP A 228 12.08 9.60 12.87
C ASP A 228 12.30 8.25 13.59
N PHE A 229 11.85 7.15 12.98
CA PHE A 229 11.96 5.80 13.55
C PHE A 229 12.67 4.84 12.60
N THR A 230 13.29 3.83 13.16
CA THR A 230 13.56 2.59 12.46
C THR A 230 12.26 1.78 12.46
N VAL A 231 11.57 1.74 11.32
CA VAL A 231 10.26 1.11 11.16
C VAL A 231 10.43 -0.31 10.63
N ILE A 232 9.74 -1.26 11.24
CA ILE A 232 9.56 -2.62 10.73
C ILE A 232 8.07 -2.82 10.46
N SER A 233 7.70 -3.03 9.19
CA SER A 233 6.40 -3.55 8.77
C SER A 233 6.59 -4.99 8.28
N PHE A 234 5.61 -5.87 8.45
CA PHE A 234 5.80 -7.28 8.17
C PHE A 234 4.51 -7.95 7.70
N ASP A 235 4.68 -9.04 6.98
CA ASP A 235 3.59 -9.91 6.61
C ASP A 235 3.26 -10.82 7.79
N ARG A 236 2.09 -10.65 8.39
CA ARG A 236 1.60 -11.55 9.43
C ARG A 236 1.40 -12.96 8.85
N ARG A 237 1.36 -13.99 9.69
CA ARG A 237 1.14 -15.39 9.26
C ARG A 237 -0.04 -15.52 8.32
N GLY A 238 0.12 -16.30 7.24
CA GLY A 238 -0.88 -16.51 6.20
C GLY A 238 -1.06 -15.34 5.23
N ARG A 239 -0.19 -14.33 5.28
CA ARG A 239 -0.26 -13.14 4.43
C ARG A 239 1.07 -12.90 3.73
N GLY A 240 1.01 -12.26 2.55
CA GLY A 240 2.18 -11.87 1.78
C GLY A 240 3.13 -13.02 1.50
N ALA A 241 4.39 -12.84 1.88
CA ALA A 241 5.47 -13.81 1.74
C ALA A 241 5.78 -14.61 3.03
N SER A 242 5.00 -14.41 4.10
CA SER A 242 5.14 -15.17 5.34
C SER A 242 4.48 -16.54 5.27
N GLY A 243 5.02 -17.49 6.03
CA GLY A 243 4.48 -18.84 6.15
C GLY A 243 3.12 -18.89 6.85
N ASP A 244 2.40 -20.00 6.65
CA ASP A 244 1.07 -20.26 7.23
C ASP A 244 0.97 -21.70 7.79
N PRO A 245 1.74 -22.07 8.81
CA PRO A 245 1.63 -23.39 9.40
C PRO A 245 0.31 -23.55 10.15
N GLN A 246 -0.32 -24.70 9.93
CA GLN A 246 -1.59 -25.05 10.57
C GLN A 246 -1.39 -26.08 11.70
N PRO A 247 -2.21 -26.07 12.75
CA PRO A 247 -3.31 -25.13 12.98
C PRO A 247 -2.82 -23.75 13.42
N TYR A 248 -3.57 -22.70 13.03
CA TYR A 248 -3.28 -21.35 13.47
C TYR A 248 -3.46 -21.19 14.98
N ASP A 249 -2.54 -20.46 15.59
CA ASP A 249 -2.56 -20.09 17.01
C ASP A 249 -2.10 -18.63 17.17
N PRO A 250 -2.90 -17.74 17.77
CA PRO A 250 -2.51 -16.35 18.03
C PRO A 250 -1.20 -16.18 18.81
N ALA A 251 -0.85 -17.14 19.68
CA ALA A 251 0.41 -17.10 20.44
C ALA A 251 1.64 -17.13 19.52
N ARG A 252 1.53 -17.74 18.33
CA ARG A 252 2.61 -17.78 17.35
C ARG A 252 2.88 -16.42 16.73
N GLU A 253 1.86 -15.58 16.55
CA GLU A 253 2.07 -14.20 16.07
C GLU A 253 2.80 -13.33 17.10
N ILE A 254 2.62 -13.61 18.39
CA ILE A 254 3.40 -12.96 19.46
C ILE A 254 4.88 -13.37 19.37
N GLU A 255 5.17 -14.62 19.06
CA GLU A 255 6.55 -15.10 18.84
C GLU A 255 7.17 -14.46 17.59
N ASP A 256 6.38 -14.22 16.54
CA ASP A 256 6.83 -13.49 15.35
C ASP A 256 7.24 -12.06 15.68
N ILE A 257 6.40 -11.36 16.44
CA ILE A 257 6.70 -10.00 16.92
C ILE A 257 7.92 -10.01 17.83
N ALA A 258 8.09 -11.02 18.68
CA ALA A 258 9.28 -11.16 19.51
C ALA A 258 10.56 -11.28 18.67
N ALA A 259 10.50 -12.08 17.61
CA ALA A 259 11.63 -12.25 16.70
C ALA A 259 11.95 -10.95 15.92
N LEU A 260 10.92 -10.20 15.51
CA LEU A 260 11.11 -8.89 14.87
C LEU A 260 11.68 -7.83 15.84
N ILE A 261 11.34 -7.88 17.13
CA ILE A 261 11.95 -7.04 18.16
C ILE A 261 13.46 -7.33 18.30
N GLU A 262 13.90 -8.57 18.16
CA GLU A 262 15.34 -8.88 18.15
C GLU A 262 16.04 -8.26 16.92
N VAL A 263 15.42 -8.28 15.74
CA VAL A 263 15.90 -7.56 14.53
C VAL A 263 15.96 -6.06 14.75
N ALA A 264 15.04 -5.53 15.56
CA ALA A 264 14.96 -4.13 15.90
C ALA A 264 16.04 -3.67 16.90
N GLY A 265 16.78 -4.61 17.51
CA GLY A 265 17.82 -4.30 18.50
C GLY A 265 17.43 -4.64 19.94
N GLY A 266 16.42 -5.49 20.13
CA GLY A 266 16.01 -6.06 21.44
C GLY A 266 14.86 -5.32 22.13
N SER A 267 14.46 -4.15 21.65
CA SER A 267 13.26 -3.43 22.11
C SER A 267 12.67 -2.55 20.99
N ALA A 268 11.35 -2.38 21.01
CA ALA A 268 10.64 -1.54 20.04
C ALA A 268 9.33 -0.99 20.62
N ALA A 269 8.87 0.15 20.09
CA ALA A 269 7.48 0.53 20.20
C ALA A 269 6.62 -0.32 19.24
N LEU A 270 5.33 -0.48 19.53
CA LEU A 270 4.38 -1.16 18.67
C LEU A 270 3.26 -0.20 18.26
N THR A 271 2.83 -0.29 17.01
CA THR A 271 1.68 0.49 16.51
C THR A 271 0.80 -0.34 15.59
N SER A 272 -0.48 -0.05 15.62
CA SER A 272 -1.49 -0.67 14.74
C SER A 272 -2.75 0.19 14.69
N GLY A 273 -3.59 -0.07 13.69
CA GLY A 273 -4.96 0.43 13.63
C GLY A 273 -5.97 -0.71 13.76
N SER A 274 -7.23 -0.35 13.99
CA SER A 274 -8.38 -1.26 13.89
C SER A 274 -8.13 -2.64 14.56
N GLY A 275 -8.44 -3.72 13.86
CA GLY A 275 -8.32 -5.11 14.37
C GLY A 275 -6.91 -5.51 14.78
N GLY A 276 -5.86 -4.88 14.24
CA GLY A 276 -4.47 -5.12 14.65
C GLY A 276 -4.19 -4.76 16.12
N CYS A 277 -5.03 -3.91 16.72
CA CYS A 277 -4.86 -3.46 18.11
C CYS A 277 -4.96 -4.60 19.12
N GLY A 278 -5.80 -5.63 18.85
CA GLY A 278 -5.91 -6.81 19.73
C GLY A 278 -4.57 -7.54 19.85
N LEU A 279 -3.96 -7.86 18.71
CA LEU A 279 -2.65 -8.51 18.68
C LEU A 279 -1.55 -7.64 19.30
N THR A 280 -1.58 -6.34 19.04
CA THR A 280 -0.61 -5.39 19.60
C THR A 280 -0.64 -5.38 21.12
N LEU A 281 -1.83 -5.38 21.72
CA LEU A 281 -2.00 -5.44 23.17
C LEU A 281 -1.57 -6.80 23.76
N ASP A 282 -1.93 -7.91 23.11
CA ASP A 282 -1.54 -9.26 23.54
C ASP A 282 -0.02 -9.40 23.47
N ALA A 283 0.62 -8.93 22.39
CA ALA A 283 2.08 -8.92 22.25
C ALA A 283 2.78 -8.06 23.32
N ALA A 284 2.28 -6.85 23.56
CA ALA A 284 2.86 -5.97 24.57
C ALA A 284 2.75 -6.55 25.99
N SER A 285 1.62 -7.20 26.30
CA SER A 285 1.42 -7.88 27.58
C SER A 285 2.38 -9.06 27.76
N ALA A 286 2.59 -9.87 26.72
CA ALA A 286 3.44 -11.04 26.77
C ALA A 286 4.94 -10.71 26.74
N LEU A 287 5.35 -9.68 25.99
CA LEU A 287 6.75 -9.33 25.75
C LEU A 287 7.31 -8.33 26.78
N GLY A 288 6.45 -7.71 27.57
CA GLY A 288 6.82 -6.91 28.74
C GLY A 288 7.80 -5.78 28.42
N ASP A 289 8.94 -5.77 29.11
CA ASP A 289 9.93 -4.68 29.03
C ASP A 289 10.63 -4.54 27.65
N LYS A 290 10.42 -5.49 26.71
CA LYS A 290 10.87 -5.35 25.32
C LYS A 290 10.03 -4.36 24.52
N VAL A 291 8.81 -4.06 24.98
CA VAL A 291 7.93 -3.09 24.36
C VAL A 291 8.06 -1.74 25.06
N THR A 292 8.51 -0.72 24.32
CA THR A 292 8.85 0.60 24.88
C THR A 292 7.67 1.57 24.94
N GLY A 293 6.65 1.36 24.11
CA GLY A 293 5.43 2.18 24.04
C GLY A 293 4.46 1.62 23.02
N LEU A 294 3.19 2.00 23.11
CA LEU A 294 2.16 1.63 22.15
C LEU A 294 1.44 2.86 21.62
N TYR A 295 1.17 2.85 20.31
CA TYR A 295 0.22 3.78 19.71
C TYR A 295 -0.83 2.97 18.94
N LEU A 296 -2.08 3.01 19.39
CA LEU A 296 -3.21 2.26 18.87
C LEU A 296 -4.22 3.23 18.24
N TYR A 297 -4.59 3.01 16.98
CA TYR A 297 -5.57 3.84 16.32
C TYR A 297 -6.90 3.10 16.18
N GLU A 298 -7.94 3.61 16.84
CA GLU A 298 -9.33 3.15 16.77
C GLU A 298 -9.51 1.64 16.94
N PRO A 299 -9.13 1.04 18.08
CA PRO A 299 -9.42 -0.35 18.36
C PRO A 299 -10.94 -0.60 18.33
N PRO A 300 -11.45 -1.55 17.50
CA PRO A 300 -12.86 -1.73 17.29
C PRO A 300 -13.50 -2.63 18.38
N PHE A 301 -13.26 -2.26 19.64
CA PHE A 301 -13.79 -3.00 20.79
C PHE A 301 -15.26 -2.65 21.01
N ILE A 302 -16.12 -3.68 21.05
CA ILE A 302 -17.56 -3.53 21.30
C ILE A 302 -17.81 -3.90 22.75
N VAL A 303 -17.96 -2.89 23.60
CA VAL A 303 -17.98 -3.02 25.06
C VAL A 303 -19.36 -2.81 25.69
N ASP A 304 -20.31 -2.37 24.88
CA ASP A 304 -21.69 -2.05 25.25
C ASP A 304 -22.64 -2.27 24.06
N ASP A 305 -23.86 -1.73 24.13
CA ASP A 305 -24.91 -1.84 23.12
C ASP A 305 -24.84 -0.77 22.00
N SER A 306 -23.76 0.01 21.93
CA SER A 306 -23.60 1.06 20.92
C SER A 306 -23.32 0.53 19.50
N LYS A 307 -22.95 -0.76 19.39
CA LYS A 307 -22.86 -1.53 18.13
C LYS A 307 -23.27 -2.98 18.41
N PRO A 308 -23.92 -3.67 17.44
CA PRO A 308 -24.18 -5.10 17.57
C PRO A 308 -22.87 -5.89 17.83
N PRO A 309 -22.89 -6.87 18.75
CA PRO A 309 -21.72 -7.69 19.01
C PRO A 309 -21.37 -8.57 17.80
N ALA A 310 -20.12 -8.99 17.71
CA ALA A 310 -19.69 -9.97 16.73
C ALA A 310 -20.47 -11.29 16.88
N PRO A 311 -20.81 -12.00 15.79
CA PRO A 311 -21.43 -13.31 15.87
C PRO A 311 -20.62 -14.28 16.73
N ALA A 312 -21.27 -15.00 17.63
CA ALA A 312 -20.58 -15.88 18.57
C ALA A 312 -19.83 -17.04 17.89
N ASP A 313 -20.27 -17.43 16.70
CA ASP A 313 -19.68 -18.48 15.85
C ASP A 313 -18.86 -17.92 14.69
N TYR A 314 -18.45 -16.64 14.77
CA TYR A 314 -17.76 -15.95 13.69
C TYR A 314 -16.55 -16.72 13.15
N VAL A 315 -15.68 -17.20 14.04
CA VAL A 315 -14.44 -17.94 13.65
C VAL A 315 -14.80 -19.25 12.96
N GLU A 316 -15.73 -19.98 13.53
CA GLU A 316 -16.20 -21.29 13.03
C GLU A 316 -16.87 -21.12 11.66
N HIS A 317 -17.68 -20.08 11.49
CA HIS A 317 -18.34 -19.76 10.23
C HIS A 317 -17.34 -19.36 9.13
N GLN A 318 -16.39 -18.49 9.45
CA GLN A 318 -15.30 -18.12 8.53
C GLN A 318 -14.50 -19.34 8.07
N ASN A 319 -14.11 -20.21 9.00
CA ASN A 319 -13.39 -21.44 8.67
C ASN A 319 -14.22 -22.37 7.77
N ALA A 320 -15.53 -22.48 7.99
CA ALA A 320 -16.42 -23.29 7.17
C ALA A 320 -16.54 -22.76 5.75
N LEU A 321 -16.65 -21.44 5.57
CA LEU A 321 -16.69 -20.80 4.25
C LEU A 321 -15.38 -21.04 3.47
N VAL A 322 -14.25 -20.84 4.12
CA VAL A 322 -12.94 -21.06 3.52
C VAL A 322 -12.72 -22.53 3.14
N ALA A 323 -13.06 -23.46 4.03
CA ALA A 323 -12.98 -24.90 3.78
C ALA A 323 -13.88 -25.35 2.62
N ALA A 324 -15.00 -24.67 2.40
CA ALA A 324 -15.91 -24.90 1.27
C ALA A 324 -15.44 -24.22 -0.04
N GLY A 325 -14.27 -23.54 -0.05
CA GLY A 325 -13.76 -22.78 -1.20
C GLY A 325 -14.49 -21.44 -1.44
N LYS A 326 -15.33 -20.98 -0.53
CA LYS A 326 -16.21 -19.82 -0.63
C LYS A 326 -15.53 -18.55 -0.09
N ARG A 327 -14.33 -18.25 -0.58
CA ARG A 327 -13.49 -17.16 -0.07
C ARG A 327 -14.16 -15.79 -0.24
N SER A 328 -14.85 -15.54 -1.36
CA SER A 328 -15.58 -14.28 -1.58
C SER A 328 -16.79 -14.14 -0.64
N GLU A 329 -17.47 -15.25 -0.28
CA GLU A 329 -18.53 -15.23 0.73
C GLU A 329 -17.97 -14.97 2.15
N ALA A 330 -16.73 -15.40 2.42
CA ALA A 330 -16.05 -15.10 3.68
C ALA A 330 -15.73 -13.59 3.82
N VAL A 331 -15.34 -12.92 2.73
CA VAL A 331 -15.19 -11.46 2.68
C VAL A 331 -16.53 -10.77 2.87
N GLU A 332 -17.58 -11.22 2.17
CA GLU A 332 -18.92 -10.68 2.31
C GLU A 332 -19.42 -10.77 3.75
N TYR A 333 -19.26 -11.93 4.39
CA TYR A 333 -19.64 -12.14 5.79
C TYR A 333 -18.89 -11.19 6.74
N PHE A 334 -17.60 -10.97 6.52
CA PHE A 334 -16.85 -9.97 7.30
C PHE A 334 -17.39 -8.55 7.09
N MET A 335 -17.65 -8.16 5.84
CA MET A 335 -18.14 -6.82 5.52
C MET A 335 -19.54 -6.56 6.11
N THR A 336 -20.42 -7.55 6.06
CA THR A 336 -21.78 -7.39 6.59
C THR A 336 -21.85 -7.52 8.10
N GLU A 337 -21.23 -8.54 8.68
CA GLU A 337 -21.41 -8.85 10.11
C GLU A 337 -20.47 -8.09 11.03
N MET A 338 -19.23 -7.80 10.57
CA MET A 338 -18.23 -7.14 11.42
C MET A 338 -18.16 -5.63 11.15
N ILE A 339 -18.14 -5.25 9.87
CA ILE A 339 -18.07 -3.83 9.48
C ILE A 339 -19.46 -3.20 9.53
N GLY A 340 -20.51 -3.94 9.12
CA GLY A 340 -21.88 -3.46 9.07
C GLY A 340 -22.24 -2.82 7.73
N VAL A 341 -21.56 -3.21 6.66
CA VAL A 341 -21.90 -2.76 5.30
C VAL A 341 -23.28 -3.34 4.92
N PRO A 342 -24.26 -2.51 4.52
CA PRO A 342 -25.53 -3.00 4.04
C PRO A 342 -25.37 -3.92 2.82
N ALA A 343 -26.09 -5.05 2.82
CA ALA A 343 -25.92 -6.11 1.81
C ALA A 343 -26.13 -5.62 0.37
N GLU A 344 -26.92 -4.56 0.17
CA GLU A 344 -27.15 -3.95 -1.15
C GLU A 344 -25.90 -3.31 -1.77
N TYR A 345 -24.87 -2.96 -0.99
CA TYR A 345 -23.60 -2.41 -1.51
C TYR A 345 -22.59 -3.50 -1.91
N ILE A 346 -22.73 -4.71 -1.38
CA ILE A 346 -21.79 -5.81 -1.63
C ILE A 346 -21.60 -6.12 -3.13
N PRO A 347 -22.68 -6.18 -3.97
CA PRO A 347 -22.49 -6.42 -5.41
C PRO A 347 -21.63 -5.36 -6.12
N ALA A 348 -21.69 -4.09 -5.69
CA ALA A 348 -20.85 -3.03 -6.24
C ALA A 348 -19.40 -3.18 -5.76
N MET A 349 -19.18 -3.49 -4.48
CA MET A 349 -17.85 -3.72 -3.91
C MET A 349 -17.13 -4.90 -4.59
N LYS A 350 -17.87 -5.94 -4.97
CA LYS A 350 -17.32 -7.10 -5.71
C LYS A 350 -16.81 -6.75 -7.12
N GLN A 351 -17.16 -5.58 -7.66
CA GLN A 351 -16.62 -5.09 -8.94
C GLN A 351 -15.33 -4.30 -8.78
N ASP A 352 -14.96 -3.93 -7.55
CA ASP A 352 -13.73 -3.21 -7.26
C ASP A 352 -12.54 -4.18 -7.17
N PRO A 353 -11.39 -3.87 -7.77
CA PRO A 353 -10.19 -4.71 -7.69
C PRO A 353 -9.72 -5.01 -6.26
N SER A 354 -9.99 -4.14 -5.30
CA SER A 354 -9.67 -4.34 -3.89
C SER A 354 -10.37 -5.57 -3.28
N TRP A 355 -11.52 -5.98 -3.85
CA TRP A 355 -12.22 -7.19 -3.42
C TRP A 355 -11.37 -8.45 -3.58
N GLU A 356 -10.68 -8.59 -4.71
CA GLU A 356 -9.80 -9.74 -4.96
C GLU A 356 -8.61 -9.76 -4.00
N ALA A 357 -8.08 -8.59 -3.62
CA ALA A 357 -7.04 -8.49 -2.60
C ALA A 357 -7.54 -9.01 -1.23
N MET A 358 -8.77 -8.68 -0.85
CA MET A 358 -9.40 -9.23 0.35
C MET A 358 -9.66 -10.72 0.25
N VAL A 359 -10.13 -11.22 -0.90
CA VAL A 359 -10.36 -12.65 -1.17
C VAL A 359 -9.06 -13.45 -1.08
N LYS A 360 -7.93 -12.87 -1.50
CA LYS A 360 -6.60 -13.49 -1.36
C LYS A 360 -6.31 -13.89 0.09
N TYR A 361 -6.70 -13.05 1.06
CA TYR A 361 -6.45 -13.27 2.49
C TYR A 361 -7.69 -13.75 3.27
N ALA A 362 -8.73 -14.22 2.59
CA ALA A 362 -10.01 -14.59 3.23
C ALA A 362 -9.87 -15.63 4.38
N HIS A 363 -8.86 -16.51 4.30
CA HIS A 363 -8.59 -17.51 5.36
C HIS A 363 -8.13 -16.85 6.68
N THR A 364 -7.57 -15.65 6.62
CA THR A 364 -7.05 -14.97 7.81
C THR A 364 -8.10 -14.19 8.60
N TYR A 365 -9.33 -14.05 8.10
CA TYR A 365 -10.43 -13.46 8.90
C TYR A 365 -10.72 -14.28 10.16
N ALA A 366 -10.61 -15.61 10.05
CA ALA A 366 -10.75 -16.47 11.22
C ALA A 366 -9.59 -16.29 12.22
N TYR A 367 -8.38 -15.96 11.75
CA TYR A 367 -7.22 -15.68 12.61
C TYR A 367 -7.46 -14.41 13.41
N ASP A 368 -7.84 -13.33 12.73
CA ASP A 368 -8.16 -12.06 13.37
C ASP A 368 -9.35 -12.20 14.35
N GLY A 369 -10.35 -13.01 13.98
CA GLY A 369 -11.48 -13.34 14.86
C GLY A 369 -11.04 -14.06 16.15
N GLN A 370 -10.03 -14.94 16.08
CA GLN A 370 -9.49 -15.58 17.28
C GLN A 370 -8.77 -14.59 18.20
N ILE A 371 -8.00 -13.66 17.65
CA ILE A 371 -7.33 -12.58 18.40
C ILE A 371 -8.37 -11.67 19.07
N MET A 372 -9.42 -11.31 18.36
CA MET A 372 -10.45 -10.39 18.83
C MET A 372 -11.50 -11.04 19.74
N ARG A 373 -11.42 -12.34 19.99
CA ARG A 373 -12.38 -13.05 20.85
C ARG A 373 -12.46 -12.42 22.25
N GLY A 374 -13.66 -12.12 22.70
CA GLY A 374 -13.94 -11.45 23.97
C GLY A 374 -13.75 -9.94 23.97
N LEU A 375 -13.41 -9.33 22.83
CA LEU A 375 -13.22 -7.88 22.70
C LEU A 375 -14.37 -7.19 21.94
N GLN A 376 -15.25 -7.98 21.30
CA GLN A 376 -16.33 -7.49 20.47
C GLN A 376 -17.69 -8.12 20.85
N ASP A 377 -17.85 -8.50 22.11
CA ASP A 377 -19.02 -9.26 22.61
C ASP A 377 -20.13 -8.38 23.15
N GLY A 378 -20.04 -7.05 23.07
CA GLY A 378 -20.96 -6.11 23.72
C GLY A 378 -20.86 -6.15 25.25
N LYS A 379 -19.71 -6.51 25.81
CA LYS A 379 -19.47 -6.67 27.24
C LYS A 379 -18.20 -5.92 27.64
N PRO A 380 -18.07 -5.53 28.93
CA PRO A 380 -16.83 -4.93 29.43
C PRO A 380 -15.59 -5.75 29.05
N LEU A 381 -14.48 -5.07 28.74
CA LEU A 381 -13.22 -5.74 28.43
C LEU A 381 -12.76 -6.59 29.61
N PRO A 382 -12.13 -7.76 29.36
CA PRO A 382 -11.55 -8.60 30.41
C PRO A 382 -10.41 -7.84 31.13
N ALA A 383 -10.61 -7.53 32.42
CA ALA A 383 -9.70 -6.69 33.19
C ALA A 383 -8.33 -7.31 33.45
N ASP A 384 -8.22 -8.64 33.32
CA ASP A 384 -7.03 -9.45 33.56
C ASP A 384 -6.33 -9.94 32.27
N ARG A 385 -6.85 -9.56 31.10
CA ARG A 385 -6.27 -10.00 29.82
C ARG A 385 -4.88 -9.42 29.59
N TRP A 386 -4.64 -8.17 29.99
CA TRP A 386 -3.39 -7.47 29.71
C TRP A 386 -2.73 -6.92 30.96
N SER A 387 -1.40 -7.07 31.01
CA SER A 387 -0.53 -6.46 32.02
C SER A 387 0.58 -5.70 31.29
N ILE A 388 0.35 -4.42 30.97
CA ILE A 388 1.24 -3.59 30.17
C ILE A 388 1.81 -2.46 31.05
N LYS A 389 3.15 -2.37 31.11
CA LYS A 389 3.85 -1.32 31.86
C LYS A 389 4.21 -0.12 30.99
N ALA A 390 4.45 -0.36 29.70
CA ALA A 390 4.81 0.67 28.74
C ALA A 390 3.68 1.72 28.60
N PRO A 391 3.99 2.97 28.27
CA PRO A 391 2.97 3.98 27.97
C PRO A 391 2.14 3.56 26.75
N VAL A 392 0.83 3.78 26.81
CA VAL A 392 -0.12 3.41 25.76
C VAL A 392 -0.92 4.65 25.33
N ALA A 393 -0.85 5.02 24.07
CA ALA A 393 -1.81 5.93 23.45
C ALA A 393 -2.90 5.14 22.76
N VAL A 394 -4.15 5.52 23.01
CA VAL A 394 -5.30 5.08 22.19
C VAL A 394 -5.87 6.31 21.51
N ALA A 395 -5.66 6.41 20.21
CA ALA A 395 -6.13 7.53 19.41
C ALA A 395 -7.49 7.20 18.80
N VAL A 396 -8.39 8.17 18.80
CA VAL A 396 -9.70 8.09 18.16
C VAL A 396 -9.91 9.28 17.23
N GLY A 397 -10.53 9.07 16.10
CA GLY A 397 -10.90 10.14 15.17
C GLY A 397 -12.00 11.03 15.77
N GLY A 398 -11.91 12.34 15.54
CA GLY A 398 -12.94 13.28 15.95
C GLY A 398 -14.31 13.00 15.32
N ASN A 399 -14.30 12.46 14.09
CA ASN A 399 -15.48 12.04 13.34
C ASN A 399 -15.79 10.52 13.47
N GLY A 400 -15.03 9.80 14.33
CA GLY A 400 -15.19 8.37 14.53
C GLY A 400 -16.52 7.96 15.19
N GLU A 401 -16.83 6.68 15.11
CA GLU A 401 -18.05 6.10 15.67
C GLU A 401 -18.06 6.08 17.21
N ALA A 402 -19.26 6.09 17.81
CA ALA A 402 -19.42 6.14 19.27
C ALA A 402 -18.84 4.90 19.97
N PHE A 403 -19.02 3.71 19.38
CA PHE A 403 -18.51 2.45 19.96
C PHE A 403 -16.97 2.42 20.03
N ILE A 404 -16.27 3.03 19.06
CA ILE A 404 -14.82 3.16 19.07
C ILE A 404 -14.37 3.99 20.29
N ARG A 405 -15.04 5.11 20.54
CA ARG A 405 -14.75 5.95 21.73
C ARG A 405 -15.04 5.21 23.03
N ALA A 406 -16.14 4.45 23.08
CA ALA A 406 -16.48 3.62 24.24
C ALA A 406 -15.41 2.54 24.49
N GLY A 407 -14.95 1.86 23.44
CA GLY A 407 -13.85 0.89 23.50
C GLY A 407 -12.52 1.49 23.99
N ALA A 408 -12.14 2.67 23.49
CA ALA A 408 -10.93 3.38 23.94
C ALA A 408 -11.03 3.77 25.43
N GLN A 409 -12.17 4.26 25.88
CA GLN A 409 -12.40 4.59 27.30
C GLN A 409 -12.39 3.35 28.19
N ALA A 410 -12.99 2.23 27.72
CA ALA A 410 -12.96 0.97 28.45
C ALA A 410 -11.53 0.44 28.61
N LEU A 411 -10.69 0.55 27.59
CA LEU A 411 -9.29 0.18 27.68
C LEU A 411 -8.53 1.08 28.68
N ALA A 412 -8.77 2.39 28.68
CA ALA A 412 -8.19 3.31 29.64
C ALA A 412 -8.65 3.05 31.09
N ALA A 413 -9.80 2.45 31.28
CA ALA A 413 -10.31 2.09 32.60
C ALA A 413 -9.63 0.86 33.20
N ILE A 414 -9.08 -0.05 32.38
CA ILE A 414 -8.45 -1.29 32.84
C ILE A 414 -6.91 -1.26 32.82
N LEU A 415 -6.31 -0.37 32.04
CA LEU A 415 -4.85 -0.21 31.96
C LEU A 415 -4.43 1.14 32.53
N PRO A 416 -3.51 1.19 33.52
CA PRO A 416 -3.18 2.41 34.27
C PRO A 416 -2.40 3.45 33.45
N ASN A 417 -1.73 3.03 32.37
CA ASN A 417 -0.80 3.85 31.59
C ASN A 417 -1.40 4.27 30.22
N VAL A 418 -2.72 4.29 30.08
CA VAL A 418 -3.40 4.66 28.85
C VAL A 418 -3.70 6.17 28.81
N THR A 419 -3.31 6.79 27.72
CA THR A 419 -3.74 8.14 27.35
C THR A 419 -4.67 8.05 26.13
N VAL A 420 -5.90 8.52 26.26
CA VAL A 420 -6.83 8.63 25.13
C VAL A 420 -6.56 9.95 24.40
N LEU A 421 -6.26 9.84 23.12
CA LEU A 421 -5.98 10.97 22.23
C LEU A 421 -7.11 11.13 21.22
N THR A 422 -7.36 12.35 20.76
CA THR A 422 -8.29 12.61 19.65
C THR A 422 -7.50 13.15 18.47
N LEU A 423 -7.71 12.59 17.29
CA LEU A 423 -7.21 13.10 16.03
C LEU A 423 -8.34 13.88 15.36
N ALA A 424 -8.31 15.21 15.47
CA ALA A 424 -9.37 16.08 14.98
C ALA A 424 -9.63 15.86 13.48
N ASP A 425 -10.91 15.99 13.08
CA ASP A 425 -11.36 15.90 11.69
C ASP A 425 -11.06 14.57 10.96
N GLN A 426 -10.60 13.54 11.68
CA GLN A 426 -10.34 12.21 11.15
C GLN A 426 -11.42 11.21 11.59
N ASP A 427 -11.50 10.09 10.85
CA ASP A 427 -12.36 8.96 11.13
C ASP A 427 -11.56 7.65 11.09
N HIS A 428 -12.25 6.50 11.06
CA HIS A 428 -11.61 5.18 11.07
C HIS A 428 -10.65 4.94 9.91
N SER A 429 -10.87 5.59 8.76
CA SER A 429 -10.03 5.41 7.57
C SER A 429 -8.66 6.10 7.67
N ALA A 430 -8.44 6.98 8.66
CA ALA A 430 -7.25 7.82 8.71
C ALA A 430 -5.93 7.04 8.80
N PHE A 431 -5.94 5.84 9.39
CA PHE A 431 -4.73 5.00 9.44
C PHE A 431 -4.19 4.67 8.04
N TRP A 432 -5.06 4.61 7.03
CA TRP A 432 -4.72 4.33 5.64
C TRP A 432 -4.73 5.57 4.76
N MET A 433 -5.73 6.42 4.93
CA MET A 433 -6.01 7.54 4.02
C MET A 433 -5.37 8.85 4.44
N ALA A 434 -5.00 8.98 5.71
CA ALA A 434 -4.34 10.16 6.28
C ALA A 434 -3.16 9.76 7.19
N PRO A 435 -2.17 8.99 6.67
CA PRO A 435 -1.08 8.45 7.49
C PRO A 435 -0.19 9.51 8.13
N GLY A 436 -0.05 10.69 7.52
CA GLY A 436 0.75 11.79 8.05
C GLY A 436 0.28 12.25 9.44
N PRO A 437 -0.96 12.71 9.61
CA PRO A 437 -1.53 13.08 10.91
C PRO A 437 -1.45 11.96 11.97
N VAL A 438 -1.67 10.70 11.57
CA VAL A 438 -1.55 9.53 12.47
C VAL A 438 -0.10 9.38 12.95
N ALA A 439 0.86 9.42 12.03
CA ALA A 439 2.29 9.31 12.35
C ALA A 439 2.79 10.49 13.21
N ASP A 440 2.33 11.70 12.94
CA ASP A 440 2.70 12.90 13.72
C ASP A 440 2.23 12.80 15.17
N GLN A 441 1.00 12.31 15.39
CA GLN A 441 0.48 12.09 16.73
C GLN A 441 1.22 10.93 17.44
N ALA A 442 1.48 9.82 16.72
CA ALA A 442 2.26 8.70 17.24
C ALA A 442 3.68 9.12 17.64
N ARG A 443 4.36 9.90 16.78
CA ARG A 443 5.68 10.48 17.04
C ARG A 443 5.68 11.33 18.31
N THR A 444 4.73 12.27 18.39
CA THR A 444 4.62 13.18 19.55
C THR A 444 4.45 12.40 20.85
N PHE A 445 3.69 11.31 20.84
CA PHE A 445 3.48 10.49 22.04
C PHE A 445 4.68 9.60 22.37
N LEU A 446 5.31 8.97 21.38
CA LEU A 446 6.34 7.96 21.58
C LEU A 446 7.74 8.55 21.80
N LEU A 447 7.99 9.77 21.34
CA LEU A 447 9.30 10.44 21.51
C LEU A 447 9.29 11.50 22.63
N GLY A 448 8.13 11.85 23.18
CA GLY A 448 7.96 12.85 24.25
C GLY A 448 7.87 14.24 23.70
#